data_807dfb8f894f25d2463ee9a423cb4369
#
_entry.id   807dfb8f894f25d2463ee9a423cb4369
#
_cell.length_a   1.000
_cell.length_b   1.000
_cell.length_c   1.000
_cell.angle_alpha   90.00
_cell.angle_beta   90.00
_cell.angle_gamma   90.00
#
_symmetry.space_group_name_H-M   'P 1'
#
loop_
_entity.id
_entity.type
_entity.pdbx_description
1 polymer ?
#
loop_
_entity_poly.entity_id
_entity_poly.type
_entity_poly.pdbx_seq_one_letter_code
_entity_poly.pdbx_strand_id
1 'polypeptide(L)'
;EEALFAYDYGSIVVESTVELDAPFAVRLGRTTADAALTVNGERMPLDALRRANSERFARIYPDRGANRGTVMESAPVARTFVYEGEAVEHPVAYLPVFPGTNCDYDTARAFRRAGAEVETTVFCNLSTEAILHSIREMREHIRRCHIFVLSGGFSSGDEPDGSGKFIANVLNNKDIAAEIHALLDRGGLILGICNGFQALVKSGLLPYGRLGMVTRESPTLFRNDINRHISQIVSTRVATTASPWLKGFELGEQHSIAVSHGEGKFVVSEALAKELFANGQVAFQYADPEGRPTAEAPYNPNGSLYAIEGIISQNGQILGKMGHTERYEENLFKNIAGNKQQSLFANAVAYFRKK
;
A
#
# COMPACT_ATOMS: atom_id res chain seq x y z
N GLU A 1 -8.04 -0.55 -44.55
CA GLU A 1 -7.54 -1.60 -43.65
C GLU A 1 -6.14 -1.30 -43.10
N GLU A 2 -5.17 -1.04 -44.01
CA GLU A 2 -3.77 -0.75 -43.58
C GLU A 2 -3.69 0.39 -42.57
N ALA A 3 -4.48 1.44 -42.72
CA ALA A 3 -4.47 2.58 -41.81
C ALA A 3 -4.96 2.25 -40.38
N LEU A 4 -5.81 1.22 -40.20
CA LEU A 4 -6.28 0.80 -38.89
C LEU A 4 -5.22 0.06 -38.06
N PHE A 5 -4.22 -0.50 -38.75
CA PHE A 5 -3.18 -1.31 -38.13
C PHE A 5 -1.78 -0.68 -38.30
N ALA A 6 -1.71 0.53 -38.85
CA ALA A 6 -0.46 1.27 -38.96
C ALA A 6 0.00 1.78 -37.59
N TYR A 7 1.32 1.92 -37.44
CA TYR A 7 1.90 2.60 -36.29
C TYR A 7 1.65 4.10 -36.41
N ASP A 8 0.78 4.63 -35.57
CA ASP A 8 0.44 6.06 -35.55
C ASP A 8 0.60 6.59 -34.11
N TYR A 9 1.81 6.99 -33.78
CA TYR A 9 2.17 7.45 -32.46
C TYR A 9 1.50 8.78 -32.12
N GLY A 10 0.77 8.80 -31.00
CA GLY A 10 0.04 9.99 -30.55
C GLY A 10 -1.43 10.01 -30.95
N SER A 11 -1.88 9.09 -31.79
CA SER A 11 -3.31 8.93 -32.11
C SER A 11 -4.06 8.33 -30.93
N ILE A 12 -5.27 8.82 -30.70
CA ILE A 12 -6.17 8.37 -29.63
C ILE A 12 -7.49 7.91 -30.26
N VAL A 13 -7.93 6.70 -29.96
CA VAL A 13 -9.24 6.19 -30.33
C VAL A 13 -10.24 6.57 -29.25
N VAL A 14 -11.30 7.26 -29.60
CA VAL A 14 -12.35 7.70 -28.66
C VAL A 14 -13.72 7.17 -29.09
N GLU A 15 -14.58 6.85 -28.13
CA GLU A 15 -16.00 6.66 -28.33
C GLU A 15 -16.73 7.97 -28.04
N SER A 16 -17.60 8.38 -28.94
CA SER A 16 -18.39 9.61 -28.82
C SER A 16 -19.82 9.38 -29.21
N THR A 17 -20.76 9.98 -28.49
CA THR A 17 -22.19 9.99 -28.80
C THR A 17 -22.57 11.09 -29.81
N VAL A 18 -21.64 11.97 -30.12
CA VAL A 18 -21.78 13.05 -31.10
C VAL A 18 -20.67 12.95 -32.15
N GLU A 19 -20.94 13.45 -33.32
CA GLU A 19 -19.94 13.54 -34.38
C GLU A 19 -18.90 14.62 -34.01
N LEU A 20 -17.63 14.24 -34.14
CA LEU A 20 -16.52 15.17 -33.83
C LEU A 20 -16.16 15.95 -35.08
N ASP A 21 -16.56 17.23 -35.12
CA ASP A 21 -16.17 18.16 -36.18
C ASP A 21 -14.78 18.77 -35.91
N ALA A 22 -13.73 18.00 -36.19
CA ALA A 22 -12.36 18.43 -36.06
C ALA A 22 -11.54 17.92 -37.25
N PRO A 23 -10.67 18.77 -37.85
CA PRO A 23 -9.95 18.42 -39.08
C PRO A 23 -8.96 17.25 -38.93
N PHE A 24 -8.63 16.89 -37.68
CA PHE A 24 -7.77 15.75 -37.35
C PHE A 24 -8.57 14.53 -36.87
N ALA A 25 -9.90 14.60 -36.77
CA ALA A 25 -10.73 13.48 -36.34
C ALA A 25 -11.18 12.65 -37.57
N VAL A 26 -10.94 11.37 -37.50
CA VAL A 26 -11.33 10.41 -38.53
C VAL A 26 -12.30 9.40 -37.94
N ARG A 27 -13.50 9.28 -38.52
CA ARG A 27 -14.45 8.26 -38.08
C ARG A 27 -14.03 6.89 -38.58
N LEU A 28 -13.71 5.99 -37.61
CA LEU A 28 -13.31 4.62 -37.89
C LEU A 28 -14.50 3.66 -38.03
N GLY A 29 -15.56 3.89 -37.28
CA GLY A 29 -16.73 2.99 -37.27
C GLY A 29 -17.79 3.42 -36.27
N ARG A 30 -18.47 2.45 -35.72
CA ARG A 30 -19.45 2.65 -34.64
C ARG A 30 -19.39 1.48 -33.67
N THR A 31 -19.67 1.75 -32.40
CA THR A 31 -19.82 0.71 -31.39
C THR A 31 -21.17 -0.01 -31.56
N THR A 32 -21.19 -1.29 -31.22
CA THR A 32 -22.37 -2.16 -31.28
C THR A 32 -22.47 -2.96 -29.98
N ALA A 33 -23.63 -3.55 -29.71
CA ALA A 33 -23.85 -4.46 -28.61
C ALA A 33 -23.22 -5.86 -28.81
N ASP A 34 -22.76 -6.14 -30.04
CA ASP A 34 -22.11 -7.42 -30.36
C ASP A 34 -20.75 -7.55 -29.71
N ALA A 35 -20.47 -8.70 -29.09
CA ALA A 35 -19.15 -9.02 -28.55
C ALA A 35 -18.18 -9.43 -29.70
N ALA A 36 -18.07 -8.60 -30.73
CA ALA A 36 -17.22 -8.82 -31.89
C ALA A 36 -16.76 -7.50 -32.51
N LEU A 37 -15.55 -7.53 -33.10
CA LEU A 37 -15.08 -6.51 -34.03
C LEU A 37 -15.38 -6.98 -35.45
N THR A 38 -16.03 -6.12 -36.24
CA THR A 38 -16.27 -6.38 -37.65
C THR A 38 -15.54 -5.34 -38.49
N VAL A 39 -14.66 -5.80 -39.39
CA VAL A 39 -13.89 -4.96 -40.30
C VAL A 39 -14.14 -5.46 -41.74
N ASN A 40 -14.65 -4.61 -42.58
CA ASN A 40 -14.94 -4.95 -44.02
C ASN A 40 -15.75 -6.23 -44.22
N GLY A 41 -16.66 -6.54 -43.28
CA GLY A 41 -17.49 -7.75 -43.32
C GLY A 41 -16.88 -8.97 -42.60
N GLU A 42 -15.61 -8.96 -42.25
CA GLU A 42 -15.01 -10.00 -41.46
C GLU A 42 -15.32 -9.78 -39.97
N ARG A 43 -15.86 -10.81 -39.33
CA ARG A 43 -16.28 -10.77 -37.93
C ARG A 43 -15.30 -11.55 -37.05
N MET A 44 -14.69 -10.85 -36.09
CA MET A 44 -13.73 -11.39 -35.12
C MET A 44 -14.33 -11.31 -33.72
N PRO A 45 -14.54 -12.44 -33.01
CA PRO A 45 -15.02 -12.45 -31.63
C PRO A 45 -14.03 -11.72 -30.70
N LEU A 46 -14.52 -10.83 -29.82
CA LEU A 46 -13.67 -10.06 -28.89
C LEU A 46 -12.85 -10.98 -27.95
N ASP A 47 -13.42 -12.10 -27.52
CA ASP A 47 -12.69 -13.05 -26.69
C ASP A 47 -11.50 -13.71 -27.41
N ALA A 48 -11.62 -13.93 -28.71
CA ALA A 48 -10.49 -14.45 -29.51
C ALA A 48 -9.39 -13.39 -29.62
N LEU A 49 -9.76 -12.12 -29.87
CA LEU A 49 -8.82 -11.00 -29.94
C LEU A 49 -8.13 -10.75 -28.58
N ARG A 50 -8.90 -10.77 -27.49
CA ARG A 50 -8.37 -10.64 -26.14
C ARG A 50 -7.37 -11.74 -25.81
N ARG A 51 -7.72 -13.00 -26.08
CA ARG A 51 -6.79 -14.13 -25.89
C ARG A 51 -5.54 -13.97 -26.72
N ALA A 52 -5.65 -13.68 -28.00
CA ALA A 52 -4.49 -13.48 -28.87
C ALA A 52 -3.54 -12.39 -28.35
N ASN A 53 -4.08 -11.33 -27.75
CA ASN A 53 -3.28 -10.26 -27.17
C ASN A 53 -2.69 -10.62 -25.80
N SER A 54 -3.51 -11.12 -24.86
CA SER A 54 -3.11 -11.33 -23.47
C SER A 54 -2.33 -12.63 -23.25
N GLU A 55 -2.62 -13.69 -24.01
CA GLU A 55 -1.98 -15.00 -23.81
C GLU A 55 -0.68 -15.18 -24.58
N ARG A 56 -0.33 -14.25 -25.48
CA ARG A 56 0.88 -14.34 -26.33
C ARG A 56 2.16 -14.61 -25.55
N PHE A 57 2.29 -13.99 -24.39
CA PHE A 57 3.46 -14.11 -23.51
C PHE A 57 3.15 -14.78 -22.17
N ALA A 58 1.92 -15.24 -21.95
CA ALA A 58 1.46 -15.74 -20.65
C ALA A 58 2.32 -16.91 -20.10
N ARG A 59 2.93 -17.71 -20.98
CA ARG A 59 3.83 -18.79 -20.56
C ARG A 59 5.17 -18.27 -20.00
N ILE A 60 5.66 -17.13 -20.46
CA ILE A 60 6.93 -16.53 -20.06
C ILE A 60 6.68 -15.45 -19.00
N TYR A 61 5.65 -14.66 -19.21
CA TYR A 61 5.26 -13.54 -18.35
C TYR A 61 3.78 -13.69 -17.95
N PRO A 62 3.46 -14.56 -16.99
CA PRO A 62 2.08 -14.68 -16.51
C PRO A 62 1.60 -13.32 -15.93
N ASP A 63 0.41 -12.93 -16.27
CA ASP A 63 -0.25 -11.71 -15.75
C ASP A 63 -1.03 -11.96 -14.45
N ARG A 64 -1.21 -13.23 -14.08
CA ARG A 64 -1.96 -13.67 -12.90
C ARG A 64 -1.21 -14.74 -12.14
N GLY A 65 -1.22 -14.64 -10.82
CA GLY A 65 -0.78 -15.72 -9.94
C GLY A 65 -1.75 -16.90 -9.94
N ALA A 66 -1.24 -18.07 -9.54
CA ALA A 66 -2.04 -19.29 -9.42
C ALA A 66 -2.79 -19.39 -8.07
N ASN A 67 -2.69 -18.38 -7.20
CA ASN A 67 -3.23 -18.45 -5.86
C ASN A 67 -4.77 -18.48 -5.86
N ARG A 68 -5.33 -19.55 -5.33
CA ARG A 68 -6.75 -19.74 -5.04
C ARG A 68 -6.94 -19.98 -3.54
N GLY A 69 -6.19 -19.24 -2.71
CA GLY A 69 -6.18 -19.40 -1.27
C GLY A 69 -7.55 -19.18 -0.62
N THR A 70 -7.65 -19.58 0.60
CA THR A 70 -8.81 -19.29 1.45
C THR A 70 -8.79 -17.85 1.92
N VAL A 71 -9.96 -17.29 2.21
CA VAL A 71 -10.12 -16.00 2.89
C VAL A 71 -10.62 -16.23 4.31
N MET A 72 -10.30 -15.28 5.19
CA MET A 72 -10.85 -15.20 6.54
C MET A 72 -11.44 -13.81 6.73
N GLU A 73 -12.37 -13.68 7.65
CA GLU A 73 -12.93 -12.40 8.05
C GLU A 73 -12.79 -12.17 9.55
N SER A 74 -12.54 -10.93 9.96
CA SER A 74 -12.47 -10.57 11.37
C SER A 74 -13.87 -10.49 11.97
N ALA A 75 -14.02 -10.96 13.20
CA ALA A 75 -15.13 -10.51 14.02
C ALA A 75 -14.91 -9.02 14.38
N PRO A 76 -15.98 -8.21 14.52
CA PRO A 76 -15.84 -6.84 14.97
C PRO A 76 -15.15 -6.76 16.33
N VAL A 77 -14.04 -6.03 16.40
CA VAL A 77 -13.32 -5.76 17.66
C VAL A 77 -13.47 -4.30 17.98
N ALA A 78 -14.19 -3.99 19.05
CA ALA A 78 -14.31 -2.62 19.54
C ALA A 78 -13.15 -2.28 20.47
N ARG A 79 -12.40 -1.22 20.15
CA ARG A 79 -11.36 -0.63 21.00
C ARG A 79 -11.50 0.86 21.00
N THR A 80 -11.30 1.46 22.18
CA THR A 80 -11.24 2.92 22.32
C THR A 80 -9.79 3.32 22.49
N PHE A 81 -9.34 4.28 21.70
CA PHE A 81 -8.00 4.84 21.77
C PHE A 81 -8.10 6.32 22.15
N VAL A 82 -7.42 6.68 23.23
CA VAL A 82 -7.31 8.05 23.70
C VAL A 82 -5.84 8.38 23.87
N TYR A 83 -5.42 9.52 23.33
CA TYR A 83 -4.10 10.03 23.62
C TYR A 83 -4.09 10.64 25.03
N GLU A 84 -3.26 10.09 25.91
CA GLU A 84 -3.20 10.50 27.33
C GLU A 84 -2.25 11.69 27.56
N GLY A 85 -1.40 12.01 26.57
CA GLY A 85 -0.48 13.13 26.62
C GLY A 85 -1.17 14.50 26.50
N GLU A 86 -0.39 15.56 26.51
CA GLU A 86 -0.88 16.90 26.22
C GLU A 86 -1.38 17.02 24.79
N ALA A 87 -2.50 17.70 24.60
CA ALA A 87 -3.06 17.91 23.27
C ALA A 87 -2.10 18.72 22.39
N VAL A 88 -1.93 18.28 21.16
CA VAL A 88 -1.05 18.92 20.18
C VAL A 88 -1.87 19.27 18.95
N GLU A 89 -1.90 20.55 18.60
CA GLU A 89 -2.66 21.03 17.44
C GLU A 89 -1.99 20.58 16.13
N HIS A 90 -0.66 20.67 16.05
CA HIS A 90 0.13 20.27 14.91
C HIS A 90 1.13 19.17 15.33
N PRO A 91 0.72 17.89 15.38
CA PRO A 91 1.63 16.82 15.78
C PRO A 91 2.77 16.67 14.76
N VAL A 92 3.97 16.45 15.26
CA VAL A 92 5.17 16.25 14.42
C VAL A 92 5.17 14.85 13.84
N ALA A 93 5.18 14.73 12.52
CA ALA A 93 5.42 13.49 11.78
C ALA A 93 6.88 13.48 11.28
N TYR A 94 7.66 12.50 11.73
CA TYR A 94 9.05 12.33 11.34
C TYR A 94 9.19 11.21 10.29
N LEU A 95 9.79 11.56 9.15
CA LEU A 95 10.02 10.68 8.00
C LEU A 95 11.53 10.59 7.70
N PRO A 96 12.25 9.57 8.17
CA PRO A 96 13.61 9.32 7.69
C PRO A 96 13.60 8.87 6.23
N VAL A 97 14.49 9.44 5.44
CA VAL A 97 14.69 9.11 4.02
C VAL A 97 15.93 8.23 3.89
N PHE A 98 15.74 6.97 3.61
CA PHE A 98 16.82 6.00 3.40
C PHE A 98 17.27 5.99 1.93
N PRO A 99 18.50 5.53 1.63
CA PRO A 99 18.89 5.30 0.24
C PRO A 99 17.87 4.39 -0.47
N GLY A 100 17.26 4.87 -1.54
CA GLY A 100 16.22 4.16 -2.29
C GLY A 100 14.78 4.45 -1.85
N THR A 101 14.53 5.23 -0.80
CA THR A 101 13.20 5.79 -0.50
C THR A 101 12.77 6.72 -1.63
N ASN A 102 11.52 6.62 -2.09
CA ASN A 102 11.01 7.44 -3.19
C ASN A 102 9.57 7.97 -2.99
N CYS A 103 8.86 7.55 -1.95
CA CYS A 103 7.51 8.03 -1.63
C CYS A 103 7.48 9.02 -0.46
N ASP A 104 8.63 9.52 -0.04
CA ASP A 104 8.79 10.47 1.06
C ASP A 104 8.09 11.80 0.78
N TYR A 105 8.21 12.32 -0.44
CA TYR A 105 7.58 13.58 -0.84
C TYR A 105 6.05 13.52 -0.78
N ASP A 106 5.44 12.47 -1.34
CA ASP A 106 3.98 12.29 -1.32
C ASP A 106 3.48 12.05 0.10
N THR A 107 4.20 11.25 0.88
CA THR A 107 3.86 10.96 2.29
C THR A 107 3.95 12.23 3.13
N ALA A 108 5.01 13.04 2.97
CA ALA A 108 5.16 14.31 3.66
C ALA A 108 4.03 15.29 3.30
N ARG A 109 3.67 15.36 2.01
CA ARG A 109 2.57 16.19 1.52
C ARG A 109 1.24 15.75 2.14
N ALA A 110 0.96 14.45 2.23
CA ALA A 110 -0.26 13.92 2.82
C ALA A 110 -0.38 14.30 4.31
N PHE A 111 0.69 14.19 5.09
CA PHE A 111 0.69 14.63 6.50
C PHE A 111 0.53 16.14 6.66
N ARG A 112 1.21 16.97 5.83
CA ARG A 112 1.04 18.42 5.87
C ARG A 112 -0.41 18.83 5.56
N ARG A 113 -1.05 18.20 4.59
CA ARG A 113 -2.47 18.42 4.28
C ARG A 113 -3.40 18.03 5.43
N ALA A 114 -3.03 17.02 6.19
CA ALA A 114 -3.77 16.62 7.39
C ALA A 114 -3.55 17.56 8.57
N GLY A 115 -2.59 18.51 8.49
CA GLY A 115 -2.28 19.49 9.51
C GLY A 115 -1.18 19.08 10.49
N ALA A 116 -0.33 18.13 10.11
CA ALA A 116 0.90 17.80 10.84
C ALA A 116 2.05 18.74 10.46
N GLU A 117 2.96 18.97 11.37
CA GLU A 117 4.32 19.37 11.05
C GLU A 117 5.11 18.16 10.56
N VAL A 118 5.94 18.35 9.52
CA VAL A 118 6.68 17.24 8.93
C VAL A 118 8.17 17.52 8.95
N GLU A 119 8.91 16.65 9.63
CA GLU A 119 10.37 16.64 9.67
C GLU A 119 10.90 15.47 8.84
N THR A 120 11.95 15.73 8.06
CA THR A 120 12.63 14.72 7.24
C THR A 120 14.14 14.82 7.44
N THR A 121 14.82 13.69 7.52
CA THR A 121 16.29 13.62 7.50
C THR A 121 16.75 12.54 6.53
N VAL A 122 17.93 12.70 5.96
CA VAL A 122 18.50 11.73 5.04
C VAL A 122 19.46 10.81 5.81
N PHE A 123 19.15 9.52 5.79
CA PHE A 123 20.04 8.51 6.34
C PHE A 123 21.21 8.27 5.38
N CYS A 124 22.39 8.75 5.74
CA CYS A 124 23.61 8.65 4.95
C CYS A 124 24.41 7.41 5.36
N ASN A 125 24.71 6.52 4.41
CA ASN A 125 25.45 5.28 4.62
C ASN A 125 26.82 5.25 3.90
N LEU A 126 27.36 6.41 3.54
CA LEU A 126 28.60 6.50 2.75
C LEU A 126 29.89 6.24 3.58
N SER A 127 29.84 6.42 4.89
CA SER A 127 30.95 6.10 5.81
C SER A 127 30.42 5.72 7.18
N THR A 128 31.26 5.16 8.03
CA THR A 128 30.92 4.84 9.42
C THR A 128 30.50 6.10 10.18
N GLU A 129 31.20 7.21 9.99
CA GLU A 129 30.89 8.50 10.64
C GLU A 129 29.52 9.03 10.17
N ALA A 130 29.21 8.91 8.88
CA ALA A 130 27.92 9.31 8.32
C ALA A 130 26.78 8.46 8.89
N ILE A 131 26.96 7.14 9.01
CA ILE A 131 25.99 6.23 9.64
C ILE A 131 25.76 6.62 11.10
N LEU A 132 26.83 6.81 11.87
CA LEU A 132 26.72 7.18 13.29
C LEU A 132 26.07 8.56 13.47
N HIS A 133 26.34 9.49 12.56
CA HIS A 133 25.65 10.79 12.55
C HIS A 133 24.16 10.63 12.27
N SER A 134 23.79 9.88 11.23
CA SER A 134 22.38 9.63 10.87
C SER A 134 21.61 8.91 11.98
N ILE A 135 22.25 7.98 12.70
CA ILE A 135 21.65 7.31 13.87
C ILE A 135 21.37 8.33 14.98
N ARG A 136 22.33 9.23 15.30
CA ARG A 136 22.12 10.26 16.34
C ARG A 136 21.00 11.21 15.96
N GLU A 137 21.01 11.71 14.72
CA GLU A 137 19.97 12.60 14.18
C GLU A 137 18.59 11.93 14.23
N MET A 138 18.49 10.70 13.75
CA MET A 138 17.25 9.93 13.76
C MET A 138 16.70 9.74 15.18
N ARG A 139 17.57 9.45 16.17
CA ARG A 139 17.18 9.36 17.59
C ARG A 139 16.56 10.65 18.11
N GLU A 140 17.19 11.80 17.85
CA GLU A 140 16.69 13.11 18.32
C GLU A 140 15.31 13.42 17.71
N HIS A 141 15.09 13.07 16.45
CA HIS A 141 13.79 13.25 15.80
C HIS A 141 12.74 12.29 16.36
N ILE A 142 13.04 10.99 16.54
CA ILE A 142 12.11 10.03 17.14
C ILE A 142 11.72 10.44 18.57
N ARG A 143 12.65 10.97 19.34
CA ARG A 143 12.41 11.41 20.73
C ARG A 143 11.33 12.49 20.82
N ARG A 144 11.25 13.39 19.85
CA ARG A 144 10.32 14.54 19.87
C ARG A 144 9.11 14.39 18.95
N CYS A 145 9.11 13.44 18.01
CA CYS A 145 7.98 13.26 17.12
C CYS A 145 6.79 12.61 17.85
N HIS A 146 5.62 12.77 17.25
CA HIS A 146 4.36 12.12 17.65
C HIS A 146 4.04 10.93 16.75
N ILE A 147 4.44 11.03 15.50
CA ILE A 147 4.19 10.05 14.45
C ILE A 147 5.52 9.73 13.78
N PHE A 148 5.92 8.46 13.80
CA PHE A 148 7.08 7.96 13.07
C PHE A 148 6.63 7.27 11.79
N VAL A 149 7.22 7.63 10.64
CA VAL A 149 6.71 7.20 9.34
C VAL A 149 7.83 6.60 8.48
N LEU A 150 7.58 5.40 7.98
CA LEU A 150 8.42 4.72 7.00
C LEU A 150 7.72 4.71 5.66
N SER A 151 8.21 5.52 4.73
CA SER A 151 7.65 5.68 3.39
C SER A 151 7.97 4.49 2.48
N GLY A 152 7.27 4.42 1.35
CA GLY A 152 7.57 3.47 0.29
C GLY A 152 8.87 3.76 -0.45
N GLY A 153 9.35 2.77 -1.18
CA GLY A 153 10.57 2.83 -1.96
C GLY A 153 11.22 1.45 -2.11
N PHE A 154 12.52 1.46 -2.33
CA PHE A 154 13.38 0.29 -2.49
C PHE A 154 14.65 0.48 -1.67
N SER A 155 14.53 0.44 -0.36
CA SER A 155 15.61 0.79 0.55
C SER A 155 16.87 -0.03 0.32
N SER A 156 17.98 0.66 0.01
CA SER A 156 19.28 0.06 -0.35
C SER A 156 19.22 -0.94 -1.51
N GLY A 157 18.24 -0.77 -2.44
CA GLY A 157 18.02 -1.65 -3.58
C GLY A 157 17.18 -2.90 -3.28
N ASP A 158 16.89 -3.20 -2.02
CA ASP A 158 16.10 -4.31 -1.49
C ASP A 158 16.59 -5.73 -1.85
N GLU A 159 17.00 -5.98 -3.07
CA GLU A 159 17.51 -7.26 -3.54
C GLU A 159 19.05 -7.37 -3.41
N PRO A 160 19.58 -8.58 -3.25
CA PRO A 160 18.92 -9.89 -3.22
C PRO A 160 18.35 -10.30 -1.86
N ASP A 161 18.56 -9.52 -0.83
CA ASP A 161 18.32 -9.90 0.57
C ASP A 161 16.87 -9.76 1.03
N GLY A 162 16.02 -9.18 0.21
CA GLY A 162 14.61 -8.97 0.48
C GLY A 162 14.25 -7.56 0.95
N SER A 163 13.09 -7.12 0.51
CA SER A 163 12.60 -5.75 0.67
C SER A 163 12.42 -5.34 2.12
N GLY A 164 12.84 -4.11 2.45
CA GLY A 164 12.72 -3.52 3.79
C GLY A 164 13.79 -3.99 4.80
N LYS A 165 14.71 -4.87 4.43
CA LYS A 165 15.71 -5.44 5.35
C LYS A 165 16.71 -4.41 5.85
N PHE A 166 17.14 -3.49 4.97
CA PHE A 166 18.03 -2.41 5.38
C PHE A 166 17.41 -1.54 6.48
N ILE A 167 16.19 -1.07 6.29
CA ILE A 167 15.46 -0.29 7.29
C ILE A 167 15.28 -1.12 8.56
N ALA A 168 14.85 -2.38 8.49
CA ALA A 168 14.67 -3.24 9.63
C ALA A 168 15.95 -3.39 10.47
N ASN A 169 17.11 -3.47 9.81
CA ASN A 169 18.41 -3.50 10.51
C ASN A 169 18.69 -2.19 11.25
N VAL A 170 18.39 -1.04 10.64
CA VAL A 170 18.54 0.27 11.31
C VAL A 170 17.60 0.37 12.51
N LEU A 171 16.34 -0.05 12.37
CA LEU A 171 15.37 -0.03 13.48
C LEU A 171 15.80 -0.92 14.66
N ASN A 172 16.48 -2.04 14.38
CA ASN A 172 17.02 -2.94 15.40
C ASN A 172 18.34 -2.43 16.04
N ASN A 173 18.90 -1.29 15.61
CA ASN A 173 19.94 -0.63 16.37
C ASN A 173 19.43 -0.32 17.78
N LYS A 174 20.19 -0.68 18.82
CA LYS A 174 19.75 -0.60 20.22
C LYS A 174 19.26 0.79 20.64
N ASP A 175 19.92 1.84 20.14
CA ASP A 175 19.60 3.22 20.48
C ASP A 175 18.33 3.70 19.76
N ILE A 176 18.17 3.33 18.49
CA ILE A 176 16.94 3.59 17.74
C ILE A 176 15.77 2.80 18.32
N ALA A 177 15.97 1.53 18.63
CA ALA A 177 14.97 0.67 19.23
C ALA A 177 14.43 1.22 20.55
N ALA A 178 15.32 1.75 21.40
CA ALA A 178 14.94 2.37 22.67
C ALA A 178 14.02 3.59 22.45
N GLU A 179 14.33 4.47 21.50
CA GLU A 179 13.52 5.64 21.21
C GLU A 179 12.16 5.27 20.54
N ILE A 180 12.14 4.22 19.71
CA ILE A 180 10.89 3.71 19.14
C ILE A 180 9.98 3.15 20.23
N HIS A 181 10.52 2.38 21.17
CA HIS A 181 9.73 1.89 22.30
C HIS A 181 9.24 3.04 23.17
N ALA A 182 10.10 4.04 23.48
CA ALA A 182 9.69 5.23 24.21
C ALA A 182 8.61 6.05 23.49
N LEU A 183 8.66 6.13 22.14
CA LEU A 183 7.60 6.74 21.32
C LEU A 183 6.27 6.02 21.53
N LEU A 184 6.25 4.69 21.47
CA LEU A 184 5.04 3.90 21.66
C LEU A 184 4.53 3.98 23.10
N ASP A 185 5.43 3.94 24.09
CA ASP A 185 5.07 3.99 25.52
C ASP A 185 4.42 5.35 25.90
N ARG A 186 4.76 6.46 25.20
CA ARG A 186 4.09 7.78 25.37
C ARG A 186 2.88 7.99 24.48
N GLY A 187 2.35 6.93 23.83
CA GLY A 187 1.15 7.00 22.99
C GLY A 187 1.39 7.45 21.56
N GLY A 188 2.62 7.47 21.08
CA GLY A 188 2.95 7.80 19.70
C GLY A 188 2.46 6.77 18.70
N LEU A 189 2.41 7.16 17.41
CA LEU A 189 1.93 6.33 16.31
C LEU A 189 3.06 6.02 15.32
N ILE A 190 2.95 4.86 14.65
CA ILE A 190 3.89 4.46 13.58
C ILE A 190 3.11 4.04 12.33
N LEU A 191 3.55 4.52 11.16
CA LEU A 191 3.01 4.13 9.85
C LEU A 191 4.12 3.56 8.98
N GLY A 192 3.85 2.45 8.31
CA GLY A 192 4.69 1.91 7.24
C GLY A 192 3.89 1.66 5.97
N ILE A 193 4.29 2.27 4.85
CA ILE A 193 3.65 2.06 3.56
C ILE A 193 4.61 1.33 2.63
N CYS A 194 4.15 0.26 1.96
CA CYS A 194 4.89 -0.52 1.00
C CYS A 194 6.24 -0.99 1.56
N ASN A 195 7.37 -0.40 1.17
CA ASN A 195 8.69 -0.72 1.73
C ASN A 195 8.79 -0.47 3.24
N GLY A 196 8.12 0.57 3.74
CA GLY A 196 7.99 0.80 5.19
C GLY A 196 7.23 -0.32 5.90
N PHE A 197 6.16 -0.84 5.31
CA PHE A 197 5.44 -1.99 5.89
C PHE A 197 6.30 -3.25 5.90
N GLN A 198 7.05 -3.52 4.82
CA GLN A 198 8.02 -4.62 4.78
C GLN A 198 9.04 -4.52 5.92
N ALA A 199 9.55 -3.32 6.19
CA ALA A 199 10.48 -3.07 7.29
C ALA A 199 9.83 -3.29 8.67
N LEU A 200 8.59 -2.83 8.87
CA LEU A 200 7.86 -3.02 10.13
C LEU A 200 7.61 -4.51 10.43
N VAL A 201 7.29 -5.30 9.42
CA VAL A 201 7.10 -6.76 9.59
C VAL A 201 8.43 -7.44 9.89
N LYS A 202 9.49 -7.12 9.13
CA LYS A 202 10.82 -7.73 9.30
C LYS A 202 11.50 -7.35 10.62
N SER A 203 11.16 -6.20 11.19
CA SER A 203 11.70 -5.77 12.49
C SER A 203 10.94 -6.32 13.70
N GLY A 204 9.74 -6.87 13.51
CA GLY A 204 8.85 -7.35 14.56
C GLY A 204 7.93 -6.30 15.16
N LEU A 205 8.02 -5.03 14.74
CA LEU A 205 7.04 -4.02 15.11
C LEU A 205 5.62 -4.41 14.70
N LEU A 206 5.49 -5.08 13.56
CA LEU A 206 4.25 -5.74 13.17
C LEU A 206 4.46 -7.27 13.11
N PRO A 207 3.51 -8.02 13.65
CA PRO A 207 2.28 -7.64 14.35
C PRO A 207 2.43 -7.38 15.87
N TYR A 208 3.64 -7.53 16.44
CA TYR A 208 3.85 -7.66 17.88
C TYR A 208 3.86 -6.34 18.66
N GLY A 209 4.06 -5.21 18.00
CA GLY A 209 4.15 -3.88 18.63
C GLY A 209 5.50 -3.58 19.28
N ARG A 210 6.49 -4.46 19.18
CA ARG A 210 7.83 -4.30 19.75
C ARG A 210 8.91 -4.90 18.84
N LEU A 211 10.08 -4.29 18.83
CA LEU A 211 11.28 -4.82 18.16
C LEU A 211 11.82 -6.06 18.85
N GLY A 212 12.52 -6.90 18.10
CA GLY A 212 13.19 -8.09 18.61
C GLY A 212 12.29 -9.30 18.88
N MET A 213 11.01 -9.25 18.50
CA MET A 213 10.03 -10.32 18.69
C MET A 213 9.95 -11.31 17.54
N VAL A 214 10.78 -11.17 16.51
CA VAL A 214 10.73 -12.00 15.30
C VAL A 214 11.15 -13.43 15.59
N THR A 215 10.34 -14.39 15.16
CA THR A 215 10.56 -15.83 15.23
C THR A 215 10.42 -16.48 13.85
N ARG A 216 10.60 -17.78 13.76
CA ARG A 216 10.38 -18.54 12.51
C ARG A 216 8.90 -18.55 12.08
N GLU A 217 7.99 -18.35 13.01
CA GLU A 217 6.53 -18.32 12.78
C GLU A 217 6.03 -16.90 12.44
N SER A 218 6.90 -15.89 12.55
CA SER A 218 6.52 -14.50 12.24
C SER A 218 6.11 -14.35 10.77
N PRO A 219 5.15 -13.46 10.48
CA PRO A 219 4.75 -13.21 9.11
C PRO A 219 5.87 -12.53 8.33
N THR A 220 5.80 -12.59 7.02
CA THR A 220 6.71 -11.85 6.14
C THR A 220 5.98 -11.32 4.91
N LEU A 221 6.59 -10.33 4.27
CA LEU A 221 6.25 -9.91 2.92
C LEU A 221 7.24 -10.54 1.96
N PHE A 222 6.72 -11.22 0.94
CA PHE A 222 7.48 -12.06 0.02
C PHE A 222 7.18 -11.68 -1.43
N ARG A 223 7.90 -12.29 -2.37
CA ARG A 223 7.73 -12.05 -3.81
C ARG A 223 6.31 -12.31 -4.25
N ASN A 224 5.80 -11.45 -5.12
CA ASN A 224 4.52 -11.63 -5.78
C ASN A 224 4.49 -12.98 -6.51
N ASP A 225 3.33 -13.62 -6.59
CA ASP A 225 3.17 -14.93 -7.24
C ASP A 225 3.61 -14.95 -8.71
N ILE A 226 3.56 -13.81 -9.39
CA ILE A 226 4.02 -13.67 -10.77
C ILE A 226 5.54 -13.40 -10.91
N ASN A 227 6.30 -13.41 -9.80
CA ASN A 227 7.75 -13.16 -9.75
C ASN A 227 8.21 -11.86 -10.42
N ARG A 228 7.38 -10.83 -10.44
CA ARG A 228 7.73 -9.51 -10.97
C ARG A 228 6.95 -8.40 -10.29
N HIS A 229 7.35 -7.18 -10.58
CA HIS A 229 6.67 -5.97 -10.11
C HIS A 229 5.23 -5.91 -10.62
N ILE A 230 4.31 -5.51 -9.72
CA ILE A 230 2.91 -5.23 -10.01
C ILE A 230 2.68 -3.75 -9.77
N SER A 231 2.04 -3.08 -10.73
CA SER A 231 1.62 -1.67 -10.61
C SER A 231 0.21 -1.55 -11.16
N GLN A 232 -0.76 -1.39 -10.27
CA GLN A 232 -2.18 -1.27 -10.63
C GLN A 232 -3.00 -0.62 -9.52
N ILE A 233 -4.26 -0.28 -9.82
CA ILE A 233 -5.26 0.08 -8.80
C ILE A 233 -5.97 -1.20 -8.38
N VAL A 234 -6.10 -1.39 -7.07
CA VAL A 234 -6.82 -2.51 -6.45
C VAL A 234 -7.96 -1.99 -5.58
N SER A 235 -8.99 -2.81 -5.39
CA SER A 235 -9.98 -2.57 -4.36
C SER A 235 -9.50 -3.16 -3.04
N THR A 236 -9.59 -2.39 -1.97
CA THR A 236 -9.35 -2.84 -0.60
C THR A 236 -10.55 -2.55 0.27
N ARG A 237 -10.79 -3.38 1.28
CA ARG A 237 -11.84 -3.17 2.28
C ARG A 237 -11.24 -3.00 3.67
N VAL A 238 -11.92 -2.23 4.50
CA VAL A 238 -11.59 -2.10 5.92
C VAL A 238 -12.03 -3.35 6.66
N ALA A 239 -11.09 -4.07 7.29
CA ALA A 239 -11.36 -5.31 8.01
C ALA A 239 -11.47 -5.12 9.53
N THR A 240 -10.97 -4.02 10.07
CA THR A 240 -11.12 -3.64 11.48
C THR A 240 -11.10 -2.12 11.65
N THR A 241 -11.67 -1.64 12.75
CA THR A 241 -11.55 -0.23 13.20
C THR A 241 -10.78 -0.11 14.52
N ALA A 242 -10.11 -1.17 14.95
CA ALA A 242 -9.41 -1.29 16.23
C ALA A 242 -8.04 -0.59 16.25
N SER A 243 -7.98 0.65 15.74
CA SER A 243 -6.75 1.45 15.69
C SER A 243 -7.09 2.95 15.62
N PRO A 244 -6.27 3.85 16.21
CA PRO A 244 -6.38 5.29 15.98
C PRO A 244 -6.33 5.67 14.49
N TRP A 245 -5.54 4.94 13.69
CA TRP A 245 -5.42 5.12 12.24
C TRP A 245 -6.75 4.92 11.49
N LEU A 246 -7.62 4.07 12.03
CA LEU A 246 -8.85 3.60 11.38
C LEU A 246 -10.11 4.21 12.00
N LYS A 247 -9.95 5.23 12.85
CA LYS A 247 -11.07 5.93 13.46
C LYS A 247 -11.94 6.61 12.40
N GLY A 248 -13.25 6.36 12.45
CA GLY A 248 -14.22 6.95 11.52
C GLY A 248 -14.40 6.19 10.21
N PHE A 249 -13.65 5.13 9.97
CA PHE A 249 -13.98 4.16 8.91
C PHE A 249 -15.11 3.23 9.33
N GLU A 250 -15.85 2.72 8.36
CA GLU A 250 -16.83 1.66 8.55
C GLU A 250 -16.24 0.29 8.19
N LEU A 251 -16.66 -0.74 8.91
CA LEU A 251 -16.28 -2.12 8.55
C LEU A 251 -16.83 -2.46 7.16
N GLY A 252 -15.96 -2.99 6.30
CA GLY A 252 -16.31 -3.30 4.92
C GLY A 252 -16.24 -2.10 3.97
N GLU A 253 -15.96 -0.89 4.45
CA GLU A 253 -15.75 0.28 3.58
C GLU A 253 -14.67 -0.01 2.55
N GLN A 254 -14.96 0.32 1.28
CA GLN A 254 -14.10 0.00 0.14
C GLN A 254 -13.35 1.22 -0.37
N HIS A 255 -12.10 0.98 -0.79
CA HIS A 255 -11.25 2.01 -1.38
C HIS A 255 -10.51 1.47 -2.60
N SER A 256 -10.41 2.30 -3.65
CA SER A 256 -9.58 2.04 -4.83
C SER A 256 -8.19 2.63 -4.61
N ILE A 257 -7.18 1.80 -4.37
CA ILE A 257 -5.84 2.20 -3.94
C ILE A 257 -4.77 1.73 -4.92
N ALA A 258 -3.78 2.58 -5.18
CA ALA A 258 -2.62 2.21 -6.00
C ALA A 258 -1.70 1.25 -5.24
N VAL A 259 -1.28 0.16 -5.89
CA VAL A 259 -0.20 -0.72 -5.44
C VAL A 259 0.94 -0.73 -6.45
N SER A 260 2.18 -0.81 -5.95
CA SER A 260 3.39 -0.78 -6.79
C SER A 260 4.53 -1.48 -6.04
N HIS A 261 4.74 -2.77 -6.27
CA HIS A 261 5.71 -3.58 -5.53
C HIS A 261 6.09 -4.88 -6.23
N GLY A 262 7.31 -5.37 -6.00
CA GLY A 262 7.79 -6.71 -6.38
C GLY A 262 7.58 -7.74 -5.27
N GLU A 263 7.60 -7.31 -4.01
CA GLU A 263 7.44 -8.13 -2.81
C GLU A 263 6.30 -7.61 -1.94
N GLY A 264 5.07 -7.89 -2.33
CA GLY A 264 3.87 -7.45 -1.59
C GLY A 264 3.02 -8.58 -1.03
N LYS A 265 3.40 -9.83 -1.30
CA LYS A 265 2.67 -11.01 -0.84
C LYS A 265 2.82 -11.20 0.67
N PHE A 266 1.75 -10.98 1.43
CA PHE A 266 1.74 -11.27 2.86
C PHE A 266 1.64 -12.78 3.08
N VAL A 267 2.63 -13.33 3.77
CA VAL A 267 2.76 -14.76 4.07
C VAL A 267 2.73 -14.95 5.60
N VAL A 268 1.86 -15.83 6.05
CA VAL A 268 1.64 -16.09 7.47
C VAL A 268 1.14 -17.53 7.66
N SER A 269 1.46 -18.18 8.79
CA SER A 269 0.90 -19.47 9.15
C SER A 269 -0.61 -19.36 9.44
N GLU A 270 -1.34 -20.43 9.23
CA GLU A 270 -2.79 -20.46 9.51
C GLU A 270 -3.09 -20.15 10.98
N ALA A 271 -2.27 -20.64 11.90
CA ALA A 271 -2.44 -20.40 13.32
C ALA A 271 -2.32 -18.91 13.65
N LEU A 272 -1.24 -18.26 13.19
CA LEU A 272 -1.05 -16.83 13.43
C LEU A 272 -2.09 -15.98 12.68
N ALA A 273 -2.51 -16.40 11.48
CA ALA A 273 -3.59 -15.71 10.76
C ALA A 273 -4.88 -15.69 11.58
N LYS A 274 -5.29 -16.84 12.14
CA LYS A 274 -6.46 -16.93 13.02
C LYS A 274 -6.36 -15.98 14.22
N GLU A 275 -5.18 -15.86 14.82
CA GLU A 275 -4.93 -14.93 15.93
C GLU A 275 -5.06 -13.48 15.47
N LEU A 276 -4.45 -13.10 14.33
CA LEU A 276 -4.53 -11.74 13.78
C LEU A 276 -5.99 -11.33 13.48
N PHE A 277 -6.77 -12.23 12.89
CA PHE A 277 -8.19 -11.98 12.63
C PHE A 277 -9.01 -11.90 13.92
N ALA A 278 -8.80 -12.81 14.86
CA ALA A 278 -9.51 -12.82 16.14
C ALA A 278 -9.22 -11.59 17.00
N ASN A 279 -7.98 -11.10 16.95
CA ASN A 279 -7.53 -9.91 17.67
C ASN A 279 -7.90 -8.59 16.94
N GLY A 280 -8.49 -8.64 15.74
CA GLY A 280 -8.78 -7.47 14.93
C GLY A 280 -7.51 -6.74 14.45
N GLN A 281 -6.43 -7.50 14.20
CA GLN A 281 -5.15 -6.94 13.74
C GLN A 281 -5.04 -6.85 12.21
N VAL A 282 -5.93 -7.47 11.44
CA VAL A 282 -6.01 -7.29 10.00
C VAL A 282 -6.74 -5.97 9.72
N ALA A 283 -6.01 -4.98 9.19
CA ALA A 283 -6.52 -3.64 8.94
C ALA A 283 -7.29 -3.56 7.63
N PHE A 284 -6.68 -4.07 6.57
CA PHE A 284 -7.23 -4.03 5.22
C PHE A 284 -7.08 -5.39 4.54
N GLN A 285 -8.06 -5.70 3.68
CA GLN A 285 -8.03 -6.87 2.81
C GLN A 285 -8.25 -6.45 1.36
N TYR A 286 -7.61 -7.17 0.43
CA TYR A 286 -7.96 -7.11 -1.00
C TYR A 286 -9.40 -7.58 -1.19
N ALA A 287 -10.17 -6.87 -2.02
CA ALA A 287 -11.58 -7.13 -2.22
C ALA A 287 -11.95 -7.25 -3.71
N ASP A 288 -12.97 -8.03 -3.99
CA ASP A 288 -13.61 -8.09 -5.29
C ASP A 288 -14.50 -6.85 -5.53
N PRO A 289 -15.09 -6.68 -6.73
CA PRO A 289 -15.98 -5.54 -7.01
C PRO A 289 -17.20 -5.45 -6.09
N GLU A 290 -17.63 -6.55 -5.51
CA GLU A 290 -18.76 -6.63 -4.57
C GLU A 290 -18.33 -6.35 -3.10
N GLY A 291 -17.03 -6.08 -2.86
CA GLY A 291 -16.49 -5.75 -1.54
C GLY A 291 -16.22 -6.96 -0.65
N ARG A 292 -16.26 -8.16 -1.19
CA ARG A 292 -15.90 -9.37 -0.44
C ARG A 292 -14.39 -9.58 -0.46
N PRO A 293 -13.76 -10.00 0.65
CA PRO A 293 -12.34 -10.32 0.63
C PRO A 293 -12.08 -11.46 -0.35
N THR A 294 -11.00 -11.36 -1.13
CA THR A 294 -10.73 -12.35 -2.17
C THR A 294 -9.26 -12.72 -2.28
N ALA A 295 -9.01 -14.01 -2.51
CA ALA A 295 -7.69 -14.54 -2.85
C ALA A 295 -7.43 -14.56 -4.37
N GLU A 296 -8.43 -14.23 -5.19
CA GLU A 296 -8.37 -14.39 -6.64
C GLU A 296 -7.69 -13.20 -7.33
N ALA A 297 -6.84 -13.50 -8.31
CA ALA A 297 -6.40 -12.51 -9.29
C ALA A 297 -7.55 -12.17 -10.27
N PRO A 298 -7.67 -10.91 -10.72
CA PRO A 298 -6.71 -9.80 -10.57
C PRO A 298 -6.87 -8.98 -9.28
N TYR A 299 -7.85 -9.28 -8.43
CA TYR A 299 -8.21 -8.46 -7.27
C TYR A 299 -7.19 -8.55 -6.13
N ASN A 300 -6.59 -9.73 -5.93
CA ASN A 300 -5.46 -9.96 -5.04
C ASN A 300 -4.22 -10.28 -5.91
N PRO A 301 -3.58 -9.25 -6.48
CA PRO A 301 -2.64 -9.46 -7.57
C PRO A 301 -1.30 -10.04 -7.13
N ASN A 302 -0.90 -9.85 -5.87
CA ASN A 302 0.37 -10.34 -5.34
C ASN A 302 0.28 -11.73 -4.70
N GLY A 303 -0.95 -12.28 -4.52
CA GLY A 303 -1.19 -13.57 -3.90
C GLY A 303 -1.12 -13.58 -2.37
N SER A 304 -1.33 -12.43 -1.72
CA SER A 304 -1.37 -12.33 -0.25
C SER A 304 -2.33 -13.34 0.37
N LEU A 305 -1.85 -14.08 1.36
CA LEU A 305 -2.67 -15.07 2.06
C LEU A 305 -3.82 -14.38 2.81
N TYR A 306 -4.98 -15.03 2.79
CA TYR A 306 -6.21 -14.55 3.45
C TYR A 306 -6.66 -13.15 2.99
N ALA A 307 -6.22 -12.75 1.81
CA ALA A 307 -6.43 -11.42 1.23
C ALA A 307 -5.83 -10.25 2.04
N ILE A 308 -4.89 -10.50 2.95
CA ILE A 308 -4.33 -9.47 3.83
C ILE A 308 -3.54 -8.44 3.00
N GLU A 309 -3.96 -7.18 3.05
CA GLU A 309 -3.29 -6.03 2.42
C GLU A 309 -2.51 -5.19 3.44
N GLY A 310 -3.02 -5.12 4.68
CA GLY A 310 -2.38 -4.37 5.76
C GLY A 310 -2.80 -4.89 7.13
N ILE A 311 -1.93 -4.67 8.12
CA ILE A 311 -2.14 -5.09 9.51
C ILE A 311 -1.80 -3.97 10.49
N ILE A 312 -2.33 -4.08 11.71
CA ILE A 312 -1.97 -3.24 12.85
C ILE A 312 -1.26 -4.06 13.93
N SER A 313 -0.53 -3.37 14.80
CA SER A 313 0.01 -3.96 16.01
C SER A 313 -1.11 -4.32 17.00
N GLN A 314 -0.81 -5.22 17.96
CA GLN A 314 -1.77 -5.65 18.96
C GLN A 314 -2.38 -4.49 19.76
N ASN A 315 -1.62 -3.43 20.03
CA ASN A 315 -2.07 -2.21 20.70
C ASN A 315 -2.68 -1.16 19.76
N GLY A 316 -2.73 -1.41 18.44
CA GLY A 316 -3.33 -0.53 17.44
C GLY A 316 -2.50 0.71 17.05
N GLN A 317 -1.36 0.97 17.67
CA GLN A 317 -0.56 2.18 17.43
C GLN A 317 0.23 2.14 16.12
N ILE A 318 0.54 0.94 15.61
CA ILE A 318 1.34 0.75 14.40
C ILE A 318 0.43 0.24 13.30
N LEU A 319 0.47 0.90 12.14
CA LEU A 319 -0.20 0.46 10.92
C LEU A 319 0.83 0.21 9.82
N GLY A 320 0.71 -0.92 9.14
CA GLY A 320 1.45 -1.22 7.94
C GLY A 320 0.53 -1.70 6.81
N LYS A 321 0.76 -1.24 5.60
CA LYS A 321 -0.03 -1.61 4.41
C LYS A 321 0.79 -1.53 3.13
N MET A 322 0.40 -2.31 2.11
CA MET A 322 1.08 -2.29 0.82
C MET A 322 0.59 -1.19 -0.12
N GLY A 323 -0.68 -0.81 -0.01
CA GLY A 323 -1.28 0.21 -0.87
C GLY A 323 -0.86 1.63 -0.51
N HIS A 324 -0.65 2.43 -1.54
CA HIS A 324 -0.15 3.79 -1.49
C HIS A 324 -1.26 4.82 -1.34
N THR A 325 -1.76 5.01 -0.13
CA THR A 325 -2.80 6.01 0.20
C THR A 325 -2.29 7.44 0.00
N GLU A 326 -1.00 7.67 0.21
CA GLU A 326 -0.34 8.98 0.08
C GLU A 326 -0.29 9.52 -1.35
N ARG A 327 -0.41 8.63 -2.35
CA ARG A 327 -0.35 9.03 -3.77
C ARG A 327 -1.64 9.66 -4.29
N TYR A 328 -2.73 9.55 -3.54
CA TYR A 328 -3.98 10.15 -3.96
C TYR A 328 -4.08 11.62 -3.56
N GLU A 329 -4.53 12.43 -4.49
CA GLU A 329 -5.05 13.78 -4.24
C GLU A 329 -6.22 14.06 -5.17
N GLU A 330 -6.96 15.11 -4.84
CA GLU A 330 -8.12 15.53 -5.63
C GLU A 330 -7.73 15.72 -7.11
N ASN A 331 -8.57 15.25 -7.99
CA ASN A 331 -8.39 15.22 -9.44
C ASN A 331 -7.37 14.20 -10.00
N LEU A 332 -6.74 13.37 -9.17
CA LEU A 332 -6.01 12.19 -9.66
C LEU A 332 -6.93 10.99 -9.86
N PHE A 333 -6.54 10.10 -10.75
CA PHE A 333 -7.26 8.85 -11.05
C PHE A 333 -8.74 9.05 -11.41
N LYS A 334 -9.07 10.11 -12.17
CA LYS A 334 -10.45 10.46 -12.52
C LYS A 334 -11.22 9.36 -13.27
N ASN A 335 -10.50 8.58 -14.07
CA ASN A 335 -11.04 7.45 -14.84
C ASN A 335 -11.16 6.14 -14.03
N ILE A 336 -10.78 6.15 -12.75
CA ILE A 336 -10.93 5.00 -11.86
C ILE A 336 -12.16 5.21 -10.99
N ALA A 337 -13.07 4.25 -10.98
CA ALA A 337 -14.25 4.27 -10.12
C ALA A 337 -13.91 4.02 -8.65
N GLY A 338 -14.85 4.34 -7.76
CA GLY A 338 -14.77 4.08 -6.32
C GLY A 338 -14.11 5.20 -5.50
N ASN A 339 -14.18 5.05 -4.18
CA ASN A 339 -13.55 5.95 -3.22
C ASN A 339 -12.04 5.73 -3.20
N LYS A 340 -11.26 6.78 -3.36
CA LYS A 340 -9.79 6.74 -3.39
C LYS A 340 -9.16 7.36 -2.16
N GLN A 341 -9.99 8.05 -1.37
CA GLN A 341 -9.54 8.78 -0.19
C GLN A 341 -9.62 7.90 1.07
N GLN A 342 -8.47 7.59 1.64
CA GLN A 342 -8.38 6.98 2.97
C GLN A 342 -7.91 8.04 3.97
N SER A 343 -8.70 8.29 5.00
CA SER A 343 -8.45 9.38 5.98
C SER A 343 -7.37 9.04 7.02
N LEU A 344 -6.43 8.15 6.72
CA LEU A 344 -5.41 7.68 7.65
C LEU A 344 -4.59 8.82 8.27
N PHE A 345 -4.11 9.74 7.46
CA PHE A 345 -3.29 10.88 7.90
C PHE A 345 -4.08 11.85 8.79
N ALA A 346 -5.32 12.14 8.39
CA ALA A 346 -6.22 12.98 9.18
C ALA A 346 -6.58 12.33 10.52
N ASN A 347 -6.81 11.03 10.54
CA ASN A 347 -7.10 10.27 11.75
C ASN A 347 -5.91 10.29 12.73
N ALA A 348 -4.69 10.10 12.22
CA ALA A 348 -3.49 10.17 13.04
C ALA A 348 -3.28 11.56 13.66
N VAL A 349 -3.49 12.62 12.88
CA VAL A 349 -3.41 14.00 13.39
C VAL A 349 -4.50 14.27 14.42
N ALA A 350 -5.73 13.86 14.13
CA ALA A 350 -6.88 14.04 15.04
C ALA A 350 -6.73 13.29 16.37
N TYR A 351 -5.97 12.17 16.38
CA TYR A 351 -5.70 11.39 17.58
C TYR A 351 -4.97 12.21 18.65
N PHE A 352 -4.04 13.11 18.27
CA PHE A 352 -3.27 13.94 19.17
C PHE A 352 -3.98 15.25 19.58
N ARG A 353 -5.05 15.64 18.89
CA ARG A 353 -5.83 16.82 19.23
C ARG A 353 -6.84 16.48 20.31
N LYS A 354 -6.93 17.27 21.38
CA LYS A 354 -8.06 17.18 22.30
C LYS A 354 -9.34 17.63 21.59
N LYS A 355 -10.43 16.92 21.89
CA LYS A 355 -11.77 17.40 21.57
C LYS A 355 -12.17 18.54 22.50
#